data_a62b4cac37969737463c2a8b046a3af8
#
_entry.id   a62b4cac37969737463c2a8b046a3af8
#
_cell.length_a   1.000
_cell.length_b   1.000
_cell.length_c   1.000
_cell.angle_alpha   90.00
_cell.angle_beta   90.00
_cell.angle_gamma   90.00
#
_symmetry.space_group_name_H-M   'P 1'
#
loop_
_entity.id
_entity.type
_entity.pdbx_description
1 polymer ?
#
loop_
_entity_poly.entity_id
_entity_poly.type
_entity_poly.pdbx_seq_one_letter_code
_entity_poly.pdbx_strand_id
1 'polypeptide(L)'
;MPVIFRRSNILDPYSWTTGSGGVGNFSQNGNTGENERVMGTDPWGNSAIVWETRASGDGNADGGWNHSSFSIDNTKLYRMSVWVKRTSSSAGGTFYLGTNGGGQCVLRLSDFGEECNPYWDCVGTGAFTQNVWYLVVGHVFPVSYPNSNQHADTGRWVIGSGKVSGINGCNVGNDMKFGPSTTSLNHRTYHYYCGDNTTRLQFFEPRVDLCDGSEPRITDLLNNTQSRIQSSTVTVEGASNENQKIMATGGVITEHGEWRIHRFNSSGTFTLSSLIGTSLHVEYLIVGGGGGMDMGGGGGGGGVLSGKHVLTPGSYTITVGAGGTGAPAAGTNGQPGGHQYTIPATAGGNSSFNGLTSIGGGFGGSSYRGYSPGIAGGNGGSGGGASGYNDNAGTFNGGSGTSGQGFRGGNSTAAYYSGGGGGADAQGTDSTAIANGGSGRLSRILGRPFYWGGGGGGAGYSTFGGAGGRGGGGAGAPNSFANNYGQGGRDSIEWGRDTLNGCTGCWTNLPGGDGGTNTGGGGGGGAHYNSNNKGGNGGSGIVIIRYKKK
;
A
#
# COMPACT_ATOMS: atom_id res chain seq x y z
N MET A 1 -17.87 -11.47 -15.02
CA MET A 1 -17.77 -10.06 -14.61
C MET A 1 -16.42 -9.85 -13.98
N PRO A 2 -15.66 -8.83 -14.34
CA PRO A 2 -14.35 -8.57 -13.77
C PRO A 2 -14.51 -7.98 -12.37
N VAL A 3 -14.27 -8.80 -11.36
CA VAL A 3 -14.49 -8.47 -9.93
C VAL A 3 -13.33 -7.68 -9.32
N ILE A 4 -12.23 -7.46 -10.04
CA ILE A 4 -10.93 -7.16 -9.41
C ILE A 4 -10.71 -5.67 -9.18
N PHE A 5 -11.22 -4.78 -10.04
CA PHE A 5 -11.20 -3.33 -9.80
C PHE A 5 -12.39 -2.82 -9.02
N ARG A 6 -13.48 -3.55 -8.97
CA ARG A 6 -14.57 -3.28 -8.04
C ARG A 6 -14.14 -3.33 -6.58
N ARG A 7 -13.06 -4.05 -6.24
CA ARG A 7 -12.62 -4.20 -4.85
C ARG A 7 -11.70 -3.08 -4.34
N SER A 8 -10.96 -2.38 -5.21
CA SER A 8 -10.21 -1.20 -4.81
C SER A 8 -11.03 0.08 -4.94
N ASN A 9 -11.94 0.15 -5.92
CA ASN A 9 -12.84 1.28 -6.06
C ASN A 9 -13.98 1.19 -5.05
N ILE A 10 -14.04 2.13 -4.13
CA ILE A 10 -15.13 2.24 -3.13
C ILE A 10 -16.46 2.56 -3.82
N LEU A 11 -16.42 3.24 -4.99
CA LEU A 11 -17.60 3.54 -5.79
C LEU A 11 -17.96 2.35 -6.69
N ASP A 12 -19.23 2.26 -7.10
CA ASP A 12 -19.70 1.26 -8.09
C ASP A 12 -20.25 1.90 -9.35
N PRO A 13 -19.42 2.52 -10.23
CA PRO A 13 -19.87 3.06 -11.52
C PRO A 13 -20.29 1.96 -12.50
N TYR A 14 -19.98 0.71 -12.24
CA TYR A 14 -20.34 -0.43 -13.08
C TYR A 14 -21.81 -0.83 -12.95
N SER A 15 -22.51 -0.29 -11.95
CA SER A 15 -23.98 -0.40 -11.81
C SER A 15 -24.75 0.57 -12.70
N TRP A 16 -24.05 1.47 -13.42
CA TRP A 16 -24.72 2.42 -14.31
C TRP A 16 -25.47 1.71 -15.42
N THR A 17 -26.69 2.21 -15.68
CA THR A 17 -27.51 1.83 -16.82
C THR A 17 -27.79 3.07 -17.67
N THR A 18 -28.07 2.91 -18.96
CA THR A 18 -28.47 4.04 -19.83
C THR A 18 -29.75 4.69 -19.32
N GLY A 19 -29.87 6.00 -19.49
CA GLY A 19 -31.04 6.78 -19.06
C GLY A 19 -30.65 8.16 -18.52
N SER A 20 -31.63 8.96 -18.18
CA SER A 20 -31.46 10.33 -17.69
C SER A 20 -31.46 10.39 -16.17
N GLY A 21 -30.87 11.45 -15.62
CA GLY A 21 -30.83 11.73 -14.19
C GLY A 21 -29.83 10.89 -13.39
N GLY A 22 -30.04 10.77 -12.08
CA GLY A 22 -29.21 9.99 -11.17
C GLY A 22 -29.37 8.48 -11.32
N VAL A 23 -28.44 7.70 -10.76
CA VAL A 23 -28.50 6.23 -10.72
C VAL A 23 -27.76 5.68 -9.49
N GLY A 24 -28.41 4.80 -8.76
CA GLY A 24 -27.83 4.18 -7.57
C GLY A 24 -27.41 5.25 -6.55
N ASN A 25 -26.15 5.19 -6.13
CA ASN A 25 -25.56 6.14 -5.19
C ASN A 25 -25.08 7.45 -5.85
N PHE A 26 -25.27 7.63 -7.15
CA PHE A 26 -24.89 8.82 -7.92
C PHE A 26 -26.12 9.71 -8.12
N SER A 27 -26.34 10.66 -7.21
CA SER A 27 -27.38 11.66 -7.34
C SER A 27 -26.96 12.72 -8.34
N GLN A 28 -27.80 13.00 -9.33
CA GLN A 28 -27.49 14.04 -10.34
C GLN A 28 -27.27 15.40 -9.69
N ASN A 29 -26.39 16.19 -10.32
CA ASN A 29 -26.26 17.62 -10.08
C ASN A 29 -26.88 18.37 -11.27
N GLY A 30 -27.68 19.40 -11.00
CA GLY A 30 -28.47 20.08 -12.03
C GLY A 30 -29.77 19.33 -12.38
N ASN A 31 -30.38 19.70 -13.50
CA ASN A 31 -31.65 19.15 -13.96
C ASN A 31 -31.48 17.74 -14.56
N THR A 32 -32.57 16.95 -14.59
CA THR A 32 -32.54 15.60 -15.16
C THR A 32 -32.11 15.61 -16.62
N GLY A 33 -32.57 16.59 -17.42
CA GLY A 33 -32.21 16.73 -18.83
C GLY A 33 -30.74 17.11 -19.09
N GLU A 34 -30.02 17.58 -18.09
CA GLU A 34 -28.58 17.91 -18.13
C GLU A 34 -27.69 16.72 -17.82
N ASN A 35 -28.28 15.58 -17.48
CA ASN A 35 -27.59 14.39 -17.04
C ASN A 35 -28.09 13.17 -17.80
N GLU A 36 -27.27 12.60 -18.64
CA GLU A 36 -27.63 11.42 -19.40
C GLU A 36 -26.53 10.37 -19.39
N ARG A 37 -26.92 9.14 -19.15
CA ARG A 37 -26.01 8.00 -19.26
C ARG A 37 -26.26 7.33 -20.61
N VAL A 38 -25.27 7.39 -21.47
CA VAL A 38 -25.37 6.92 -22.86
C VAL A 38 -24.30 5.86 -23.14
N MET A 39 -24.57 5.05 -24.16
CA MET A 39 -23.50 4.24 -24.74
C MET A 39 -22.52 5.17 -25.45
N GLY A 40 -21.30 5.13 -25.04
CA GLY A 40 -20.18 5.90 -25.59
C GLY A 40 -18.95 5.04 -25.77
N THR A 41 -17.81 5.69 -25.85
CA THR A 41 -16.51 5.03 -25.99
C THR A 41 -15.66 5.38 -24.76
N ASP A 42 -15.18 4.36 -24.08
CA ASP A 42 -14.27 4.52 -22.93
C ASP A 42 -12.90 5.11 -23.37
N PRO A 43 -11.99 5.42 -22.43
CA PRO A 43 -10.67 5.98 -22.76
C PRO A 43 -9.83 5.08 -23.68
N TRP A 44 -10.11 3.80 -23.77
CA TRP A 44 -9.34 2.83 -24.54
C TRP A 44 -10.04 2.36 -25.83
N GLY A 45 -11.16 3.00 -26.18
CA GLY A 45 -11.86 2.73 -27.43
C GLY A 45 -12.93 1.65 -27.38
N ASN A 46 -13.25 1.09 -26.20
CA ASN A 46 -14.30 0.09 -26.08
C ASN A 46 -15.68 0.75 -25.86
N SER A 47 -16.74 0.05 -26.25
CA SER A 47 -18.11 0.49 -25.95
C SER A 47 -18.39 0.40 -24.45
N ALA A 48 -18.81 1.50 -23.84
CA ALA A 48 -19.12 1.61 -22.42
C ALA A 48 -20.22 2.62 -22.14
N ILE A 49 -20.87 2.51 -20.97
CA ILE A 49 -21.79 3.54 -20.50
C ILE A 49 -20.95 4.68 -19.93
N VAL A 50 -21.16 5.89 -20.45
CA VAL A 50 -20.57 7.13 -19.99
C VAL A 50 -21.65 8.06 -19.46
N TRP A 51 -21.31 8.89 -18.48
CA TRP A 51 -22.18 9.96 -18.01
C TRP A 51 -21.91 11.21 -18.82
N GLU A 52 -22.90 11.65 -19.59
CA GLU A 52 -22.82 12.85 -20.43
C GLU A 52 -23.54 14.02 -19.77
N THR A 53 -22.85 15.14 -19.63
CA THR A 53 -23.46 16.40 -19.21
C THR A 53 -23.94 17.16 -20.43
N ARG A 54 -25.13 17.76 -20.31
CA ARG A 54 -25.80 18.52 -21.40
C ARG A 54 -26.16 19.89 -20.88
N ALA A 55 -25.25 20.83 -21.03
CA ALA A 55 -25.51 22.19 -20.59
C ALA A 55 -26.82 22.74 -21.18
N SER A 56 -27.57 23.45 -20.33
CA SER A 56 -28.83 24.11 -20.70
C SER A 56 -28.66 25.56 -21.14
N GLY A 57 -27.48 26.15 -20.88
CA GLY A 57 -27.18 27.55 -21.18
C GLY A 57 -27.67 28.52 -20.12
N ASP A 58 -28.13 28.06 -18.96
CA ASP A 58 -28.65 28.91 -17.89
C ASP A 58 -27.56 29.44 -16.93
N GLY A 59 -26.31 28.96 -17.10
CA GLY A 59 -25.17 29.38 -16.31
C GLY A 59 -25.15 28.85 -14.88
N ASN A 60 -25.94 27.83 -14.57
CA ASN A 60 -26.01 27.17 -13.26
C ASN A 60 -25.28 25.80 -13.27
N ALA A 61 -25.85 24.82 -12.60
CA ALA A 61 -25.36 23.44 -12.63
C ALA A 61 -25.77 22.77 -13.95
N ASP A 62 -24.80 22.33 -14.72
CA ASP A 62 -24.98 21.78 -16.06
C ASP A 62 -24.78 20.26 -16.12
N GLY A 63 -24.75 19.59 -14.97
CA GLY A 63 -24.68 18.14 -14.86
C GLY A 63 -23.51 17.61 -14.05
N GLY A 64 -23.44 16.29 -13.94
CA GLY A 64 -22.54 15.56 -13.08
C GLY A 64 -23.26 14.95 -11.86
N TRP A 65 -22.53 14.61 -10.81
CA TRP A 65 -23.11 13.92 -9.65
C TRP A 65 -22.48 14.30 -8.32
N ASN A 66 -23.27 14.06 -7.25
CA ASN A 66 -22.85 13.82 -5.89
C ASN A 66 -23.03 12.32 -5.60
N HIS A 67 -21.96 11.63 -5.25
CA HIS A 67 -22.08 10.27 -4.76
C HIS A 67 -22.50 10.29 -3.28
N SER A 68 -23.29 9.30 -2.85
CA SER A 68 -23.60 9.11 -1.45
C SER A 68 -22.33 9.03 -0.61
N SER A 69 -22.37 9.56 0.62
CA SER A 69 -21.20 9.51 1.50
C SER A 69 -20.80 8.07 1.81
N PHE A 70 -19.50 7.83 1.88
CA PHE A 70 -18.88 6.57 2.27
C PHE A 70 -17.94 6.79 3.46
N SER A 71 -17.82 5.78 4.32
CA SER A 71 -16.93 5.83 5.48
C SER A 71 -15.47 5.77 5.06
N ILE A 72 -14.61 6.49 5.77
CA ILE A 72 -13.16 6.50 5.59
C ILE A 72 -12.43 6.26 6.90
N ASP A 73 -11.19 5.82 6.81
CA ASP A 73 -10.22 5.82 7.90
C ASP A 73 -9.30 7.05 7.70
N ASN A 74 -9.46 8.09 8.52
CA ASN A 74 -8.71 9.32 8.39
C ASN A 74 -7.20 9.18 8.70
N THR A 75 -6.76 7.99 9.09
CA THR A 75 -5.34 7.65 9.24
C THR A 75 -4.69 7.12 7.96
N LYS A 76 -5.45 6.99 6.88
CA LYS A 76 -5.03 6.42 5.59
C LYS A 76 -5.01 7.47 4.49
N LEU A 77 -4.26 7.19 3.43
CA LEU A 77 -4.23 7.97 2.19
C LEU A 77 -5.33 7.46 1.24
N TYR A 78 -6.10 8.38 0.66
CA TYR A 78 -7.08 8.06 -0.37
C TYR A 78 -6.80 8.83 -1.64
N ARG A 79 -7.06 8.18 -2.79
CA ARG A 79 -7.03 8.78 -4.11
C ARG A 79 -8.44 8.87 -4.68
N MET A 80 -8.79 10.03 -5.22
CA MET A 80 -10.01 10.24 -6.00
C MET A 80 -9.67 10.55 -7.45
N SER A 81 -10.39 9.96 -8.37
CA SER A 81 -10.16 10.19 -9.79
C SER A 81 -11.42 10.02 -10.63
N VAL A 82 -11.40 10.61 -11.81
CA VAL A 82 -12.44 10.45 -12.84
C VAL A 82 -11.82 10.67 -14.22
N TRP A 83 -12.29 9.92 -15.21
CA TRP A 83 -12.02 10.22 -16.60
C TRP A 83 -13.00 11.28 -17.10
N VAL A 84 -12.49 12.30 -17.80
CA VAL A 84 -13.26 13.38 -18.41
C VAL A 84 -12.85 13.58 -19.86
N LYS A 85 -13.84 13.79 -20.73
CA LYS A 85 -13.65 14.11 -22.15
C LYS A 85 -14.65 15.17 -22.56
N ARG A 86 -14.18 16.23 -23.21
CA ARG A 86 -15.04 17.18 -23.92
C ARG A 86 -15.32 16.66 -25.32
N THR A 87 -16.60 16.46 -25.66
CA THR A 87 -17.01 15.95 -26.98
C THR A 87 -17.44 17.04 -27.94
N SER A 88 -17.91 18.17 -27.42
CA SER A 88 -18.33 19.34 -28.21
C SER A 88 -17.16 20.17 -28.72
N SER A 89 -17.37 20.91 -29.81
CA SER A 89 -16.44 21.96 -30.26
C SER A 89 -16.47 23.17 -29.32
N SER A 90 -17.65 23.51 -28.76
CA SER A 90 -17.79 24.51 -27.71
C SER A 90 -17.10 24.05 -26.43
N ALA A 91 -16.69 25.03 -25.62
CA ALA A 91 -15.88 24.81 -24.42
C ALA A 91 -16.35 25.74 -23.28
N GLY A 92 -17.65 25.94 -23.16
CA GLY A 92 -18.26 26.73 -22.08
C GLY A 92 -18.26 26.02 -20.75
N GLY A 93 -18.36 26.78 -19.68
CA GLY A 93 -18.44 26.27 -18.33
C GLY A 93 -17.15 25.77 -17.72
N THR A 94 -17.25 25.25 -16.51
CA THR A 94 -16.15 24.81 -15.66
C THR A 94 -16.35 23.36 -15.24
N PHE A 95 -15.32 22.56 -15.37
CA PHE A 95 -15.22 21.21 -14.81
C PHE A 95 -14.79 21.25 -13.35
N TYR A 96 -15.34 20.37 -12.54
CA TYR A 96 -14.99 20.20 -11.13
C TYR A 96 -14.79 18.73 -10.77
N LEU A 97 -13.72 18.44 -10.05
CA LEU A 97 -13.54 17.20 -9.28
C LEU A 97 -13.34 17.57 -7.82
N GLY A 98 -14.20 17.09 -6.94
CA GLY A 98 -14.17 17.45 -5.53
C GLY A 98 -14.72 16.39 -4.59
N THR A 99 -14.78 16.77 -3.34
CA THR A 99 -15.40 15.99 -2.26
C THR A 99 -16.19 16.92 -1.34
N ASN A 100 -17.00 16.30 -0.50
CA ASN A 100 -17.67 17.00 0.63
C ASN A 100 -17.88 15.96 1.72
N GLY A 101 -17.51 16.27 2.92
CA GLY A 101 -17.62 15.38 4.05
C GLY A 101 -19.02 15.22 4.64
N GLY A 102 -20.10 15.48 3.90
CA GLY A 102 -21.48 15.34 4.45
C GLY A 102 -21.70 16.19 5.71
N GLY A 103 -21.15 17.39 5.75
CA GLY A 103 -21.10 18.26 6.94
C GLY A 103 -19.76 18.23 7.68
N GLN A 104 -18.80 17.43 7.21
CA GLN A 104 -17.42 17.40 7.69
C GLN A 104 -16.49 18.09 6.68
N CYS A 105 -15.43 18.72 7.19
CA CYS A 105 -14.48 19.45 6.37
C CYS A 105 -13.17 18.66 6.25
N VAL A 106 -12.44 18.92 5.19
CA VAL A 106 -11.03 18.54 5.04
C VAL A 106 -10.16 19.75 5.36
N LEU A 107 -8.84 19.54 5.45
CA LEU A 107 -7.89 20.61 5.67
C LEU A 107 -7.09 20.86 4.38
N ARG A 108 -6.91 22.12 4.01
CA ARG A 108 -6.01 22.53 2.93
C ARG A 108 -4.56 22.21 3.31
N LEU A 109 -3.74 21.78 2.37
CA LEU A 109 -2.31 21.56 2.63
C LEU A 109 -1.51 22.87 2.75
N SER A 110 -2.02 23.98 2.20
CA SER A 110 -1.31 25.26 2.16
C SER A 110 -1.17 25.94 3.53
N ASP A 111 -2.21 25.83 4.35
CA ASP A 111 -2.33 26.56 5.64
C ASP A 111 -2.99 25.74 6.74
N PHE A 112 -3.36 24.48 6.44
CA PHE A 112 -4.13 23.57 7.30
C PHE A 112 -5.48 24.14 7.77
N GLY A 113 -6.00 25.15 7.09
CA GLY A 113 -7.34 25.68 7.32
C GLY A 113 -8.41 24.73 6.84
N GLU A 114 -9.57 24.76 7.50
CA GLU A 114 -10.73 23.95 7.13
C GLU A 114 -11.32 24.39 5.79
N GLU A 115 -11.72 23.39 4.99
CA GLU A 115 -12.46 23.59 3.74
C GLU A 115 -13.58 22.55 3.65
N CYS A 116 -14.80 23.04 3.60
CA CYS A 116 -15.99 22.18 3.63
C CYS A 116 -16.63 22.00 2.25
N ASN A 117 -16.11 22.67 1.23
CA ASN A 117 -16.54 22.54 -0.18
C ASN A 117 -15.35 22.43 -1.13
N PRO A 118 -14.44 21.46 -0.90
CA PRO A 118 -13.16 21.41 -1.60
C PRO A 118 -13.25 20.80 -2.99
N TYR A 119 -12.46 21.35 -3.93
CA TYR A 119 -12.27 20.80 -5.26
C TYR A 119 -10.77 20.73 -5.58
N TRP A 120 -10.28 19.53 -5.95
CA TRP A 120 -8.92 19.34 -6.44
C TRP A 120 -8.70 20.03 -7.78
N ASP A 121 -9.71 19.94 -8.65
CA ASP A 121 -9.63 20.55 -9.97
C ASP A 121 -10.90 21.37 -10.25
N CYS A 122 -10.68 22.55 -10.79
CA CYS A 122 -11.71 23.53 -11.09
C CYS A 122 -11.19 24.34 -12.29
N VAL A 123 -11.50 23.85 -13.48
CA VAL A 123 -10.92 24.41 -14.70
C VAL A 123 -11.96 24.59 -15.79
N GLY A 124 -11.83 25.65 -16.54
CA GLY A 124 -12.64 25.85 -17.75
C GLY A 124 -12.53 24.66 -18.68
N THR A 125 -13.65 24.21 -19.25
CA THR A 125 -13.71 23.02 -20.10
C THR A 125 -12.80 23.10 -21.34
N GLY A 126 -12.37 24.30 -21.72
CA GLY A 126 -11.36 24.55 -22.76
C GLY A 126 -9.98 23.96 -22.47
N ALA A 127 -9.67 23.64 -21.20
CA ALA A 127 -8.45 22.96 -20.84
C ALA A 127 -8.40 21.50 -21.35
N PHE A 128 -9.54 20.93 -21.74
CA PHE A 128 -9.63 19.59 -22.30
C PHE A 128 -9.71 19.66 -23.82
N THR A 129 -8.71 19.13 -24.50
CA THR A 129 -8.72 18.99 -25.97
C THR A 129 -9.94 18.16 -26.38
N GLN A 130 -10.66 18.59 -27.41
CA GLN A 130 -11.85 17.90 -27.90
C GLN A 130 -11.55 16.44 -28.24
N ASN A 131 -12.42 15.53 -27.80
CA ASN A 131 -12.34 14.08 -28.02
C ASN A 131 -11.11 13.39 -27.40
N VAL A 132 -10.37 14.06 -26.50
CA VAL A 132 -9.28 13.45 -25.74
C VAL A 132 -9.75 13.16 -24.32
N TRP A 133 -9.53 11.94 -23.85
CA TRP A 133 -9.79 11.55 -22.48
C TRP A 133 -8.64 11.97 -21.54
N TYR A 134 -8.99 12.59 -20.43
CA TYR A 134 -8.10 12.97 -19.35
C TYR A 134 -8.49 12.24 -18.08
N LEU A 135 -7.55 11.56 -17.43
CA LEU A 135 -7.71 11.08 -16.06
C LEU A 135 -7.31 12.21 -15.12
N VAL A 136 -8.25 12.71 -14.34
CA VAL A 136 -8.01 13.73 -13.31
C VAL A 136 -7.90 13.05 -11.97
N VAL A 137 -6.84 13.35 -11.22
CA VAL A 137 -6.45 12.67 -9.99
C VAL A 137 -6.18 13.68 -8.87
N GLY A 138 -6.72 13.43 -7.69
CA GLY A 138 -6.42 14.15 -6.44
C GLY A 138 -6.32 13.18 -5.26
N HIS A 139 -5.68 13.63 -4.17
CA HIS A 139 -5.47 12.82 -2.97
C HIS A 139 -5.96 13.53 -1.70
N VAL A 140 -6.40 12.72 -0.71
CA VAL A 140 -6.61 13.18 0.66
C VAL A 140 -5.65 12.43 1.56
N PHE A 141 -4.71 13.16 2.16
CA PHE A 141 -3.70 12.61 3.04
C PHE A 141 -4.25 12.29 4.44
N PRO A 142 -3.57 11.38 5.17
CA PRO A 142 -3.91 11.11 6.56
C PRO A 142 -3.92 12.38 7.43
N VAL A 143 -4.72 12.39 8.48
CA VAL A 143 -4.75 13.50 9.46
C VAL A 143 -3.37 13.83 10.04
N SER A 144 -2.51 12.82 10.18
CA SER A 144 -1.13 12.94 10.68
C SER A 144 -0.12 13.47 9.65
N TYR A 145 -0.52 13.71 8.40
CA TYR A 145 0.39 14.19 7.35
C TYR A 145 0.94 15.60 7.71
N PRO A 146 2.26 15.75 7.88
CA PRO A 146 2.84 16.99 8.44
C PRO A 146 3.23 18.02 7.37
N ASN A 147 3.24 17.61 6.08
CA ASN A 147 3.81 18.41 4.99
C ASN A 147 2.71 19.10 4.18
N SER A 148 3.11 20.10 3.39
CA SER A 148 2.28 20.78 2.39
C SER A 148 2.47 20.25 0.97
N ASN A 149 3.27 19.17 0.79
CA ASN A 149 3.59 18.65 -0.53
C ASN A 149 2.42 17.89 -1.13
N GLN A 150 2.16 18.15 -2.40
CA GLN A 150 1.20 17.42 -3.22
C GLN A 150 1.71 15.99 -3.53
N HIS A 151 0.80 15.04 -3.68
CA HIS A 151 1.15 13.70 -4.14
C HIS A 151 1.69 13.73 -5.58
N ALA A 152 2.70 12.92 -5.89
CA ALA A 152 3.32 12.90 -7.21
C ALA A 152 2.33 12.57 -8.34
N ASP A 153 1.34 11.73 -8.07
CA ASP A 153 0.33 11.31 -9.04
C ASP A 153 -0.81 12.31 -9.20
N THR A 154 -0.96 13.31 -8.33
CA THR A 154 -2.01 14.32 -8.46
C THR A 154 -1.80 15.18 -9.68
N GLY A 155 -2.82 15.27 -10.54
CA GLY A 155 -2.76 16.00 -11.80
C GLY A 155 -3.67 15.43 -12.86
N ARG A 156 -3.49 15.90 -14.09
CA ARG A 156 -4.20 15.45 -15.29
C ARG A 156 -3.28 14.59 -16.16
N TRP A 157 -3.78 13.44 -16.57
CA TRP A 157 -3.03 12.42 -17.29
C TRP A 157 -3.72 12.07 -18.60
N VAL A 158 -2.97 11.79 -19.65
CA VAL A 158 -3.47 11.38 -20.97
C VAL A 158 -2.77 10.10 -21.40
N ILE A 159 -3.54 9.17 -21.99
CA ILE A 159 -3.01 7.92 -22.54
C ILE A 159 -1.92 8.23 -23.57
N GLY A 160 -0.78 7.56 -23.44
CA GLY A 160 0.37 7.74 -24.34
C GLY A 160 1.23 8.98 -24.05
N SER A 161 0.71 9.99 -23.32
CA SER A 161 1.44 11.22 -23.00
C SER A 161 1.89 11.29 -21.53
N GLY A 162 1.29 10.50 -20.64
CA GLY A 162 1.56 10.56 -19.20
C GLY A 162 0.91 11.77 -18.53
N LYS A 163 1.54 12.33 -17.49
CA LYS A 163 1.05 13.52 -16.78
C LYS A 163 1.28 14.76 -17.64
N VAL A 164 0.18 15.40 -18.05
CA VAL A 164 0.22 16.57 -18.97
C VAL A 164 0.10 17.91 -18.25
N SER A 165 -0.47 17.95 -17.05
CA SER A 165 -0.53 19.15 -16.21
C SER A 165 -0.80 18.80 -14.74
N GLY A 166 -0.57 19.77 -13.85
CA GLY A 166 -1.12 19.76 -12.49
C GLY A 166 -2.63 19.99 -12.50
N ILE A 167 -3.23 19.91 -11.32
CA ILE A 167 -4.61 20.35 -11.06
C ILE A 167 -4.62 21.85 -10.77
N ASN A 168 -5.80 22.47 -10.91
CA ASN A 168 -6.05 23.87 -10.59
C ASN A 168 -7.25 23.93 -9.63
N GLY A 169 -6.99 23.66 -8.34
CA GLY A 169 -8.02 23.57 -7.32
C GLY A 169 -8.64 24.92 -6.97
N CYS A 170 -9.97 24.96 -6.92
CA CYS A 170 -10.69 26.05 -6.27
C CYS A 170 -10.69 25.79 -4.75
N ASN A 171 -10.39 26.81 -3.99
CA ASN A 171 -10.43 26.83 -2.53
C ASN A 171 -9.32 26.01 -1.83
N VAL A 172 -8.73 25.01 -2.46
CA VAL A 172 -7.70 24.16 -1.83
C VAL A 172 -6.32 24.27 -2.47
N GLY A 173 -6.24 24.72 -3.70
CA GLY A 173 -4.96 24.95 -4.42
C GLY A 173 -4.20 23.68 -4.79
N ASN A 174 -4.32 22.60 -4.01
CA ASN A 174 -3.56 21.35 -4.11
C ASN A 174 -4.39 20.17 -3.57
N ASP A 175 -3.69 19.09 -3.18
CA ASP A 175 -4.28 18.03 -2.38
C ASP A 175 -4.71 18.51 -0.99
N MET A 176 -5.39 17.66 -0.28
CA MET A 176 -5.98 17.92 1.03
C MET A 176 -5.51 16.89 2.03
N LYS A 177 -5.77 17.14 3.32
CA LYS A 177 -5.65 16.12 4.38
C LYS A 177 -6.94 16.04 5.18
N PHE A 178 -7.14 14.91 5.85
CA PHE A 178 -8.29 14.77 6.74
C PHE A 178 -8.19 15.69 7.95
N GLY A 179 -9.34 16.23 8.38
CA GLY A 179 -9.50 16.80 9.70
C GLY A 179 -9.60 15.70 10.77
N PRO A 180 -9.37 16.04 12.06
CA PRO A 180 -9.44 15.07 13.16
C PRO A 180 -10.80 14.36 13.29
N SER A 181 -11.86 15.05 12.94
CA SER A 181 -13.25 14.56 13.03
C SER A 181 -13.80 13.99 11.71
N THR A 182 -13.02 14.00 10.62
CA THR A 182 -13.50 13.51 9.32
C THR A 182 -13.61 11.99 9.34
N THR A 183 -14.81 11.45 9.19
CA THR A 183 -15.11 10.01 9.19
C THR A 183 -15.78 9.53 7.92
N SER A 184 -16.19 10.45 7.05
CA SER A 184 -16.81 10.14 5.76
C SER A 184 -16.45 11.17 4.69
N LEU A 185 -16.52 10.77 3.44
CA LEU A 185 -16.41 11.62 2.27
C LEU A 185 -17.46 11.21 1.23
N ASN A 186 -17.63 12.04 0.22
CA ASN A 186 -18.28 11.67 -1.04
C ASN A 186 -17.36 11.97 -2.23
N HIS A 187 -17.75 11.52 -3.40
CA HIS A 187 -17.11 11.85 -4.67
C HIS A 187 -18.03 12.77 -5.46
N ARG A 188 -17.51 13.91 -5.92
CA ARG A 188 -18.26 14.88 -6.70
C ARG A 188 -17.56 15.18 -8.01
N THR A 189 -18.32 15.19 -9.09
CA THR A 189 -17.82 15.61 -10.40
C THR A 189 -18.92 16.42 -11.07
N TYR A 190 -18.56 17.61 -11.55
CA TYR A 190 -19.53 18.56 -12.08
C TYR A 190 -19.10 19.21 -13.38
N HIS A 191 -20.11 19.65 -14.13
CA HIS A 191 -20.05 20.70 -15.12
C HIS A 191 -20.93 21.85 -14.62
N TYR A 192 -20.38 23.08 -14.56
CA TYR A 192 -21.05 24.25 -14.02
C TYR A 192 -20.76 25.50 -14.85
N TYR A 193 -21.65 26.51 -14.74
CA TYR A 193 -21.50 27.86 -15.29
C TYR A 193 -21.38 27.89 -16.80
N CYS A 194 -22.01 26.98 -17.51
CA CYS A 194 -22.02 26.98 -18.96
C CYS A 194 -23.11 27.91 -19.50
N GLY A 195 -22.72 29.00 -20.11
CA GLY A 195 -23.64 29.95 -20.75
C GLY A 195 -24.06 29.55 -22.18
N ASP A 196 -23.62 28.39 -22.67
CA ASP A 196 -24.04 27.82 -23.95
C ASP A 196 -24.79 26.50 -23.76
N ASN A 197 -25.64 26.12 -24.69
CA ASN A 197 -26.39 24.87 -24.64
C ASN A 197 -25.79 23.75 -25.50
N THR A 198 -24.54 23.89 -25.93
CA THR A 198 -23.87 22.98 -26.86
C THR A 198 -22.69 22.25 -26.24
N THR A 199 -22.08 22.79 -25.17
CA THR A 199 -20.96 22.13 -24.49
C THR A 199 -21.40 20.80 -23.89
N ARG A 200 -20.56 19.78 -24.11
CA ARG A 200 -20.77 18.40 -23.65
C ARG A 200 -19.50 17.86 -23.04
N LEU A 201 -19.61 17.36 -21.82
CA LEU A 201 -18.57 16.57 -21.18
C LEU A 201 -19.06 15.14 -21.01
N GLN A 202 -18.19 14.20 -21.21
CA GLN A 202 -18.40 12.80 -20.84
C GLN A 202 -17.48 12.43 -19.68
N PHE A 203 -18.05 11.75 -18.70
CA PHE A 203 -17.33 11.21 -17.56
C PHE A 203 -17.39 9.68 -17.59
N PHE A 204 -16.30 9.06 -17.15
CA PHE A 204 -16.20 7.62 -17.10
C PHE A 204 -15.43 7.18 -15.87
N GLU A 205 -15.82 6.06 -15.28
CA GLU A 205 -15.15 5.35 -14.18
C GLU A 205 -14.66 6.28 -13.05
N PRO A 206 -15.58 6.99 -12.32
CA PRO A 206 -15.17 7.65 -11.09
C PRO A 206 -14.64 6.63 -10.08
N ARG A 207 -13.59 7.00 -9.38
CA ARG A 207 -12.92 6.10 -8.44
C ARG A 207 -12.60 6.78 -7.13
N VAL A 208 -12.71 5.99 -6.06
CA VAL A 208 -12.10 6.27 -4.77
C VAL A 208 -11.30 5.03 -4.38
N ASP A 209 -10.01 5.17 -4.30
CA ASP A 209 -9.10 4.07 -3.95
C ASP A 209 -8.44 4.37 -2.60
N LEU A 210 -8.43 3.39 -1.69
CA LEU A 210 -7.56 3.40 -0.53
C LEU A 210 -6.13 3.13 -1.01
N CYS A 211 -5.20 4.06 -0.72
CA CYS A 211 -3.79 3.94 -1.12
C CYS A 211 -3.01 3.14 -0.07
N ASP A 212 -3.16 1.83 -0.10
CA ASP A 212 -2.49 0.85 0.77
C ASP A 212 -1.55 -0.09 -0.01
N GLY A 213 -1.28 0.23 -1.29
CA GLY A 213 -0.51 -0.58 -2.22
C GLY A 213 -1.37 -1.58 -3.01
N SER A 214 -2.68 -1.67 -2.74
CA SER A 214 -3.62 -2.49 -3.52
C SER A 214 -4.31 -1.70 -4.63
N GLU A 215 -4.24 -0.37 -4.59
CA GLU A 215 -4.82 0.50 -5.61
C GLU A 215 -4.10 0.33 -6.96
N PRO A 216 -4.82 0.48 -8.09
CA PRO A 216 -4.19 0.49 -9.40
C PRO A 216 -3.25 1.69 -9.52
N ARG A 217 -2.05 1.49 -10.05
CA ARG A 217 -1.15 2.59 -10.38
C ARG A 217 -1.76 3.45 -11.49
N ILE A 218 -1.38 4.72 -11.57
CA ILE A 218 -1.85 5.59 -12.65
C ILE A 218 -1.52 5.00 -14.03
N THR A 219 -0.32 4.42 -14.19
CA THR A 219 0.07 3.73 -15.43
C THR A 219 -0.82 2.54 -15.76
N ASP A 220 -1.36 1.85 -14.77
CA ASP A 220 -2.28 0.74 -14.98
C ASP A 220 -3.65 1.27 -15.43
N LEU A 221 -4.11 2.39 -14.86
CA LEU A 221 -5.32 3.08 -15.30
C LEU A 221 -5.17 3.64 -16.71
N LEU A 222 -4.02 4.22 -17.06
CA LEU A 222 -3.77 4.77 -18.41
C LEU A 222 -3.71 3.67 -19.49
N ASN A 223 -3.09 2.56 -19.20
CA ASN A 223 -2.82 1.51 -20.20
C ASN A 223 -3.94 0.48 -20.31
N ASN A 224 -5.01 0.61 -19.54
CA ASN A 224 -6.08 -0.40 -19.48
C ASN A 224 -5.54 -1.83 -19.33
N THR A 225 -4.46 -1.97 -18.59
CA THR A 225 -3.91 -3.31 -18.33
C THR A 225 -4.91 -4.20 -17.60
N GLN A 226 -6.08 -3.64 -17.33
CA GLN A 226 -7.14 -4.15 -16.49
C GLN A 226 -8.50 -4.30 -17.19
N SER A 227 -8.83 -3.51 -18.20
CA SER A 227 -10.10 -3.62 -18.92
C SER A 227 -10.10 -4.67 -20.03
N ARG A 228 -8.97 -5.27 -20.38
CA ARG A 228 -8.92 -6.41 -21.30
C ARG A 228 -9.66 -7.66 -20.78
N ILE A 229 -10.23 -7.60 -19.57
CA ILE A 229 -11.04 -8.67 -18.98
C ILE A 229 -12.54 -8.46 -19.21
N GLN A 230 -12.98 -7.33 -19.79
CA GLN A 230 -14.41 -7.01 -19.94
C GLN A 230 -15.08 -7.47 -21.24
N SER A 231 -14.38 -8.05 -22.19
CA SER A 231 -15.02 -8.47 -23.43
C SER A 231 -14.99 -9.97 -23.60
N SER A 232 -15.91 -10.68 -22.98
CA SER A 232 -16.53 -11.90 -23.54
C SER A 232 -17.59 -12.47 -22.59
N THR A 233 -18.76 -11.86 -22.51
CA THR A 233 -19.99 -12.63 -22.36
C THR A 233 -20.51 -12.90 -23.76
N VAL A 234 -20.07 -13.98 -24.35
CA VAL A 234 -20.75 -14.61 -25.47
C VAL A 234 -21.58 -15.73 -24.89
N THR A 235 -22.88 -15.59 -24.99
CA THR A 235 -23.84 -16.70 -24.89
C THR A 235 -23.46 -17.71 -25.98
N VAL A 236 -23.04 -18.89 -25.60
CA VAL A 236 -22.75 -19.97 -26.55
C VAL A 236 -23.93 -20.93 -26.51
N GLU A 237 -24.78 -20.85 -27.51
CA GLU A 237 -25.49 -22.03 -28.01
C GLU A 237 -24.66 -22.64 -29.16
N GLY A 238 -24.29 -23.92 -29.01
CA GLY A 238 -23.73 -24.71 -30.12
C GLY A 238 -22.23 -25.05 -29.96
N ALA A 239 -21.97 -26.31 -29.67
CA ALA A 239 -20.66 -26.93 -29.50
C ALA A 239 -19.75 -26.80 -30.71
N SER A 240 -18.50 -26.37 -30.50
CA SER A 240 -17.30 -26.88 -31.13
C SER A 240 -16.08 -26.62 -30.27
N ASN A 241 -15.16 -27.58 -30.21
CA ASN A 241 -14.03 -27.74 -29.30
C ASN A 241 -12.86 -26.74 -29.51
N GLU A 242 -13.07 -25.42 -29.39
CA GLU A 242 -11.96 -24.47 -29.47
C GLU A 242 -12.21 -23.32 -28.49
N ASN A 243 -11.70 -23.41 -27.28
CA ASN A 243 -11.35 -22.35 -26.31
C ASN A 243 -11.57 -22.76 -24.84
N GLN A 244 -10.95 -23.84 -24.41
CA GLN A 244 -10.78 -24.05 -22.97
C GLN A 244 -9.78 -23.02 -22.44
N LYS A 245 -10.26 -22.01 -21.76
CA LYS A 245 -9.47 -20.94 -21.14
C LYS A 245 -9.08 -21.33 -19.71
N ILE A 246 -7.82 -21.04 -19.30
CA ILE A 246 -7.43 -21.17 -17.90
C ILE A 246 -8.27 -20.20 -17.05
N MET A 247 -9.07 -20.73 -16.14
CA MET A 247 -9.89 -19.94 -15.21
C MET A 247 -9.39 -20.16 -13.79
N ALA A 248 -8.73 -19.15 -13.24
CA ALA A 248 -8.33 -19.13 -11.84
C ALA A 248 -8.75 -17.82 -11.19
N THR A 249 -9.14 -17.90 -9.92
CA THR A 249 -9.60 -16.77 -9.09
C THR A 249 -8.87 -16.74 -7.76
N GLY A 250 -8.99 -15.64 -7.03
CA GLY A 250 -8.41 -15.44 -5.72
C GLY A 250 -7.27 -14.43 -5.71
N GLY A 251 -7.14 -13.71 -4.60
CA GLY A 251 -6.18 -12.62 -4.44
C GLY A 251 -6.43 -11.45 -5.38
N VAL A 252 -5.49 -10.53 -5.44
CA VAL A 252 -5.45 -9.44 -6.43
C VAL A 252 -4.81 -10.00 -7.69
N ILE A 253 -5.55 -10.00 -8.81
CA ILE A 253 -5.07 -10.54 -10.08
C ILE A 253 -4.57 -9.39 -10.95
N THR A 254 -3.36 -9.51 -11.47
CA THR A 254 -2.76 -8.57 -12.43
C THR A 254 -2.17 -9.34 -13.59
N GLU A 255 -1.88 -8.64 -14.68
CA GLU A 255 -1.24 -9.24 -15.85
C GLU A 255 0.03 -8.46 -16.20
N HIS A 256 1.09 -9.19 -16.57
CA HIS A 256 2.34 -8.59 -17.03
C HIS A 256 2.90 -9.43 -18.20
N GLY A 257 2.88 -8.87 -19.40
CA GLY A 257 3.22 -9.60 -20.60
C GLY A 257 2.34 -10.85 -20.76
N GLU A 258 2.96 -12.01 -20.91
CA GLU A 258 2.27 -13.31 -21.01
C GLU A 258 1.83 -13.90 -19.67
N TRP A 259 2.10 -13.23 -18.54
CA TRP A 259 1.85 -13.73 -17.21
C TRP A 259 0.55 -13.20 -16.63
N ARG A 260 -0.21 -14.08 -15.96
CA ARG A 260 -1.28 -13.75 -15.04
C ARG A 260 -0.80 -13.99 -13.63
N ILE A 261 -0.96 -12.99 -12.76
CA ILE A 261 -0.36 -12.92 -11.42
C ILE A 261 -1.47 -12.76 -10.39
N HIS A 262 -1.52 -13.65 -9.42
CA HIS A 262 -2.41 -13.60 -8.26
C HIS A 262 -1.58 -13.20 -7.03
N ARG A 263 -1.90 -12.07 -6.41
CA ARG A 263 -1.23 -11.54 -5.23
C ARG A 263 -2.16 -11.59 -4.03
N PHE A 264 -1.75 -12.26 -2.97
CA PHE A 264 -2.48 -12.38 -1.71
C PHE A 264 -1.76 -11.59 -0.62
N ASN A 265 -2.30 -10.43 -0.25
CA ASN A 265 -1.85 -9.60 0.86
C ASN A 265 -2.49 -10.01 2.19
N SER A 266 -3.49 -10.88 2.16
CA SER A 266 -4.18 -11.51 3.29
C SER A 266 -4.55 -12.94 2.93
N SER A 267 -4.81 -13.75 3.94
CA SER A 267 -5.24 -15.14 3.76
C SER A 267 -6.51 -15.22 2.91
N GLY A 268 -6.63 -16.29 2.13
CA GLY A 268 -7.75 -16.48 1.20
C GLY A 268 -7.66 -17.82 0.48
N THR A 269 -8.25 -17.89 -0.70
CA THR A 269 -8.26 -19.12 -1.51
C THR A 269 -7.86 -18.79 -2.95
N PHE A 270 -6.93 -19.55 -3.51
CA PHE A 270 -6.69 -19.61 -4.94
C PHE A 270 -7.53 -20.76 -5.50
N THR A 271 -8.45 -20.48 -6.42
CA THR A 271 -9.30 -21.50 -7.04
C THR A 271 -8.99 -21.59 -8.53
N LEU A 272 -8.58 -22.78 -8.98
CA LEU A 272 -8.43 -23.14 -10.38
C LEU A 272 -9.65 -23.94 -10.80
N SER A 273 -10.58 -23.31 -11.54
CA SER A 273 -11.87 -23.94 -11.90
C SER A 273 -11.85 -24.59 -13.28
N SER A 274 -10.98 -24.13 -14.19
CA SER A 274 -10.85 -24.71 -15.52
C SER A 274 -9.45 -24.46 -16.07
N LEU A 275 -8.96 -25.37 -16.92
CA LEU A 275 -7.68 -25.24 -17.63
C LEU A 275 -7.73 -25.99 -18.96
N ILE A 276 -6.78 -25.65 -19.85
CA ILE A 276 -6.52 -26.42 -21.07
C ILE A 276 -5.55 -27.55 -20.68
N GLY A 277 -5.99 -28.80 -20.83
CA GLY A 277 -5.24 -29.98 -20.40
C GLY A 277 -5.56 -30.40 -18.95
N THR A 278 -4.68 -31.17 -18.33
CA THR A 278 -4.93 -31.78 -17.00
C THR A 278 -4.24 -31.06 -15.86
N SER A 279 -3.31 -30.13 -16.16
CA SER A 279 -2.49 -29.47 -15.13
C SER A 279 -2.03 -28.07 -15.55
N LEU A 280 -1.84 -27.20 -14.57
CA LEU A 280 -1.34 -25.83 -14.73
C LEU A 280 0.04 -25.69 -14.08
N HIS A 281 1.03 -25.29 -14.86
CA HIS A 281 2.33 -24.91 -14.33
C HIS A 281 2.28 -23.47 -13.79
N VAL A 282 2.56 -23.31 -12.51
CA VAL A 282 2.61 -22.01 -11.85
C VAL A 282 4.02 -21.73 -11.32
N GLU A 283 4.39 -20.46 -11.27
CA GLU A 283 5.51 -19.98 -10.46
C GLU A 283 4.94 -19.33 -9.19
N TYR A 284 5.60 -19.53 -8.06
CA TYR A 284 5.15 -18.99 -6.78
C TYR A 284 6.26 -18.25 -6.04
N LEU A 285 5.85 -17.32 -5.20
CA LEU A 285 6.62 -16.69 -4.13
C LEU A 285 5.78 -16.70 -2.87
N ILE A 286 6.34 -17.23 -1.79
CA ILE A 286 5.70 -17.26 -0.46
C ILE A 286 6.66 -16.56 0.50
N VAL A 287 6.19 -15.52 1.19
CA VAL A 287 6.98 -14.75 2.15
C VAL A 287 6.29 -14.78 3.49
N GLY A 288 6.96 -15.26 4.53
CA GLY A 288 6.46 -15.20 5.91
C GLY A 288 6.39 -13.76 6.42
N GLY A 289 5.66 -13.48 7.49
CA GLY A 289 5.69 -12.21 8.20
C GLY A 289 7.05 -11.98 8.84
N GLY A 290 7.53 -10.76 8.89
CA GLY A 290 8.78 -10.39 9.60
C GLY A 290 8.60 -10.42 11.11
N GLY A 291 9.67 -10.62 11.87
CA GLY A 291 9.66 -10.58 13.33
C GLY A 291 9.53 -9.14 13.85
N GLY A 292 8.80 -8.96 14.95
CA GLY A 292 8.79 -7.76 15.75
C GLY A 292 10.03 -7.67 16.62
N MET A 293 10.21 -6.51 17.27
CA MET A 293 11.36 -6.36 18.14
C MET A 293 11.05 -5.53 19.38
N ASP A 294 11.92 -5.66 20.38
CA ASP A 294 11.93 -4.90 21.63
C ASP A 294 13.00 -3.79 21.56
N MET A 295 13.74 -3.54 22.61
CA MET A 295 14.89 -2.64 22.63
C MET A 295 16.16 -3.43 22.34
N GLY A 296 16.85 -3.10 21.24
CA GLY A 296 18.16 -3.69 20.97
C GLY A 296 18.28 -4.34 19.59
N GLY A 297 18.26 -5.69 19.50
CA GLY A 297 18.54 -6.41 18.26
C GLY A 297 17.44 -6.23 17.21
N GLY A 298 17.73 -6.22 15.91
CA GLY A 298 16.73 -6.12 14.84
C GLY A 298 15.89 -7.38 14.68
N GLY A 299 14.60 -7.27 14.34
CA GLY A 299 13.74 -8.40 13.99
C GLY A 299 14.19 -9.11 12.71
N GLY A 300 14.11 -10.42 12.64
CA GLY A 300 14.40 -11.20 11.44
C GLY A 300 13.37 -10.99 10.34
N GLY A 301 13.79 -10.99 9.10
CA GLY A 301 12.89 -11.03 7.94
C GLY A 301 12.11 -12.35 7.88
N GLY A 302 10.90 -12.33 7.35
CA GLY A 302 10.17 -13.55 7.03
C GLY A 302 10.97 -14.40 6.03
N GLY A 303 10.88 -15.71 6.16
CA GLY A 303 11.45 -16.63 5.20
C GLY A 303 10.88 -16.40 3.81
N VAL A 304 11.63 -16.76 2.78
CA VAL A 304 11.21 -16.63 1.40
C VAL A 304 11.36 -17.94 0.66
N LEU A 305 10.25 -18.46 0.17
CA LEU A 305 10.22 -19.61 -0.75
C LEU A 305 9.76 -19.17 -2.12
N SER A 306 10.45 -19.64 -3.15
CA SER A 306 10.05 -19.43 -4.54
C SER A 306 10.35 -20.65 -5.38
N GLY A 307 9.54 -20.88 -6.39
CA GLY A 307 9.74 -22.04 -7.26
C GLY A 307 8.63 -22.20 -8.27
N LYS A 308 8.54 -23.39 -8.82
CA LYS A 308 7.51 -23.83 -9.76
C LYS A 308 6.70 -24.96 -9.14
N HIS A 309 5.42 -25.01 -9.47
CA HIS A 309 4.52 -26.06 -9.02
C HIS A 309 3.52 -26.42 -10.11
N VAL A 310 2.95 -27.61 -10.03
CA VAL A 310 1.93 -28.09 -10.97
C VAL A 310 0.63 -28.24 -10.22
N LEU A 311 -0.41 -27.54 -10.68
CA LEU A 311 -1.73 -27.56 -10.07
C LEU A 311 -2.73 -28.27 -10.99
N THR A 312 -3.69 -28.95 -10.38
CA THR A 312 -4.90 -29.49 -11.03
C THR A 312 -6.11 -28.59 -10.67
N PRO A 313 -7.25 -28.68 -11.37
CA PRO A 313 -8.45 -27.98 -10.94
C PRO A 313 -8.78 -28.28 -9.47
N GLY A 314 -9.07 -27.23 -8.70
CA GLY A 314 -9.31 -27.34 -7.26
C GLY A 314 -9.15 -25.99 -6.54
N SER A 315 -9.38 -26.01 -5.25
CA SER A 315 -9.24 -24.86 -4.36
C SER A 315 -8.04 -25.06 -3.44
N TYR A 316 -7.17 -24.05 -3.39
CA TYR A 316 -5.92 -24.05 -2.65
C TYR A 316 -5.96 -22.97 -1.59
N THR A 317 -5.90 -23.37 -0.32
CA THR A 317 -5.85 -22.43 0.80
C THR A 317 -4.55 -21.64 0.77
N ILE A 318 -4.66 -20.32 0.90
CA ILE A 318 -3.54 -19.39 1.06
C ILE A 318 -3.57 -18.86 2.48
N THR A 319 -2.47 -19.02 3.20
CA THR A 319 -2.23 -18.33 4.47
C THR A 319 -1.20 -17.25 4.26
N VAL A 320 -1.48 -16.04 4.72
CA VAL A 320 -0.54 -14.92 4.77
C VAL A 320 -0.24 -14.60 6.23
N GLY A 321 1.00 -14.74 6.62
CA GLY A 321 1.47 -14.50 7.98
C GLY A 321 1.44 -13.02 8.35
N ALA A 322 0.91 -12.71 9.52
CA ALA A 322 1.01 -11.38 10.09
C ALA A 322 2.47 -11.05 10.45
N GLY A 323 2.82 -9.78 10.47
CA GLY A 323 4.07 -9.33 11.08
C GLY A 323 4.03 -9.55 12.59
N GLY A 324 5.19 -9.82 13.19
CA GLY A 324 5.34 -9.87 14.63
C GLY A 324 5.14 -8.47 15.25
N THR A 325 4.58 -8.43 16.45
CA THR A 325 4.39 -7.18 17.19
C THR A 325 5.71 -6.74 17.83
N GLY A 326 6.04 -5.48 17.72
CA GLY A 326 7.09 -4.85 18.53
C GLY A 326 6.62 -4.71 19.98
N ALA A 327 7.55 -4.76 20.93
CA ALA A 327 7.19 -4.49 22.32
C ALA A 327 6.68 -3.04 22.46
N PRO A 328 5.58 -2.82 23.22
CA PRO A 328 5.09 -1.49 23.49
C PRO A 328 6.10 -0.70 24.35
N ALA A 329 5.99 0.63 24.35
CA ALA A 329 6.74 1.42 25.31
C ALA A 329 6.39 1.00 26.74
N ALA A 330 7.40 0.88 27.61
CA ALA A 330 7.16 0.59 29.02
C ALA A 330 6.28 1.70 29.64
N GLY A 331 5.18 1.31 30.24
CA GLY A 331 4.34 2.25 31.00
C GLY A 331 5.12 2.85 32.18
N THR A 332 5.02 4.14 32.39
CA THR A 332 5.59 4.86 33.54
C THR A 332 4.78 4.55 34.80
N ASN A 333 5.06 3.44 35.46
CA ASN A 333 4.60 3.25 36.85
C ASN A 333 5.57 3.91 37.83
N GLY A 334 5.78 5.24 37.70
CA GLY A 334 6.28 6.15 38.73
C GLY A 334 7.45 5.74 39.62
N GLN A 335 8.14 4.64 39.34
CA GLN A 335 9.27 4.14 40.15
C GLN A 335 10.58 4.29 39.34
N PRO A 336 11.60 4.96 39.90
CA PRO A 336 12.92 4.96 39.33
C PRO A 336 13.49 3.52 39.37
N GLY A 337 13.61 2.87 38.23
CA GLY A 337 14.20 1.54 38.04
C GLY A 337 13.25 0.34 37.95
N GLY A 338 11.96 0.53 37.97
CA GLY A 338 10.97 -0.57 37.87
C GLY A 338 10.28 -0.65 36.53
N HIS A 339 10.83 -1.39 35.58
CA HIS A 339 10.21 -1.64 34.30
C HIS A 339 9.71 -3.08 34.26
N GLN A 340 8.42 -3.29 34.35
CA GLN A 340 7.80 -4.59 34.06
C GLN A 340 7.28 -4.56 32.62
N TYR A 341 7.98 -5.23 31.71
CA TYR A 341 7.43 -5.54 30.39
C TYR A 341 6.46 -6.71 30.53
N THR A 342 5.20 -6.46 30.21
CA THR A 342 4.16 -7.50 30.22
C THR A 342 3.95 -8.15 28.85
N ILE A 343 4.51 -7.55 27.77
CA ILE A 343 4.28 -8.01 26.40
C ILE A 343 5.62 -8.02 25.65
N PRO A 344 6.26 -9.20 25.48
CA PRO A 344 7.48 -9.32 24.69
C PRO A 344 7.19 -9.15 23.19
N ALA A 345 8.21 -8.78 22.42
CA ALA A 345 8.16 -8.84 20.98
C ALA A 345 7.86 -10.27 20.49
N THR A 346 7.17 -10.38 19.36
CA THR A 346 6.75 -11.67 18.82
C THR A 346 7.41 -11.97 17.48
N ALA A 347 7.55 -13.27 17.18
CA ALA A 347 7.93 -13.71 15.85
C ALA A 347 6.81 -13.40 14.84
N GLY A 348 7.17 -13.30 13.57
CA GLY A 348 6.21 -13.21 12.47
C GLY A 348 5.42 -14.51 12.28
N GLY A 349 4.25 -14.41 11.66
CA GLY A 349 3.43 -15.54 11.28
C GLY A 349 3.93 -16.25 10.01
N ASN A 350 3.63 -17.52 9.88
CA ASN A 350 3.95 -18.31 8.68
C ASN A 350 3.00 -17.97 7.53
N SER A 351 3.53 -17.97 6.31
CA SER A 351 2.71 -17.95 5.09
C SER A 351 2.76 -19.31 4.39
N SER A 352 1.66 -19.72 3.77
CA SER A 352 1.61 -21.03 3.12
C SER A 352 0.78 -21.05 1.85
N PHE A 353 1.14 -21.96 0.96
CA PHE A 353 0.42 -22.32 -0.26
C PHE A 353 0.70 -23.77 -0.62
N ASN A 354 -0.36 -24.56 -0.80
CA ASN A 354 -0.30 -25.95 -1.29
C ASN A 354 0.75 -26.82 -0.60
N GLY A 355 0.72 -26.88 0.73
CA GLY A 355 1.67 -27.68 1.53
C GLY A 355 3.06 -27.06 1.71
N LEU A 356 3.38 -25.98 0.99
CA LEU A 356 4.62 -25.22 1.16
C LEU A 356 4.44 -24.16 2.24
N THR A 357 5.37 -24.08 3.19
CA THR A 357 5.29 -23.12 4.30
C THR A 357 6.56 -22.29 4.39
N SER A 358 6.41 -20.99 4.28
CA SER A 358 7.45 -20.01 4.57
C SER A 358 7.32 -19.56 6.02
N ILE A 359 8.36 -19.78 6.80
CA ILE A 359 8.39 -19.53 8.24
C ILE A 359 8.47 -18.03 8.51
N GLY A 360 7.77 -17.54 9.53
CA GLY A 360 7.87 -16.16 9.98
C GLY A 360 9.25 -15.82 10.51
N GLY A 361 9.63 -14.53 10.48
CA GLY A 361 10.91 -14.05 11.01
C GLY A 361 10.97 -14.13 12.53
N GLY A 362 12.16 -14.38 13.07
CA GLY A 362 12.41 -14.41 14.51
C GLY A 362 12.34 -13.00 15.13
N PHE A 363 11.88 -12.92 16.37
CA PHE A 363 11.90 -11.65 17.12
C PHE A 363 13.32 -11.20 17.43
N GLY A 364 13.56 -9.89 17.54
CA GLY A 364 14.85 -9.32 17.99
C GLY A 364 15.05 -9.44 19.49
N GLY A 365 16.28 -9.68 19.92
CA GLY A 365 16.66 -9.80 21.33
C GLY A 365 16.52 -8.47 22.08
N SER A 366 16.12 -8.54 23.36
CA SER A 366 15.93 -7.40 24.25
C SER A 366 17.13 -7.12 25.14
N SER A 367 17.46 -5.86 25.39
CA SER A 367 18.58 -5.43 26.24
C SER A 367 18.19 -5.00 27.65
N TYR A 368 17.00 -5.36 28.15
CA TYR A 368 16.50 -4.81 29.40
C TYR A 368 17.00 -5.48 30.69
N ARG A 369 17.25 -4.62 31.73
CA ARG A 369 17.64 -5.02 33.12
C ARG A 369 16.57 -5.87 33.78
N GLY A 370 16.83 -7.13 34.06
CA GLY A 370 16.03 -7.98 34.95
C GLY A 370 15.34 -9.16 34.27
N TYR A 371 15.51 -9.36 32.98
CA TYR A 371 15.07 -10.57 32.29
C TYR A 371 16.25 -11.33 31.66
N SER A 372 16.75 -12.32 32.36
CA SER A 372 17.46 -13.44 31.76
C SER A 372 16.38 -14.51 31.43
N PRO A 373 16.21 -14.96 30.19
CA PRO A 373 17.18 -15.13 29.10
C PRO A 373 16.84 -14.34 27.81
N GLY A 374 16.40 -13.08 27.88
CA GLY A 374 15.86 -12.30 26.78
C GLY A 374 16.84 -11.67 25.79
N ILE A 375 18.12 -11.97 25.83
CA ILE A 375 19.19 -11.28 25.11
C ILE A 375 19.43 -11.88 23.71
N ALA A 376 19.15 -13.17 23.51
CA ALA A 376 19.30 -13.84 22.23
C ALA A 376 18.17 -13.47 21.28
N GLY A 377 18.48 -13.37 19.98
CA GLY A 377 17.48 -13.27 18.93
C GLY A 377 16.67 -14.55 18.76
N GLY A 378 15.38 -14.44 18.40
CA GLY A 378 14.51 -15.58 18.11
C GLY A 378 14.87 -16.26 16.79
N ASN A 379 14.72 -17.57 16.73
CA ASN A 379 14.81 -18.34 15.48
C ASN A 379 13.60 -18.06 14.60
N GLY A 380 13.76 -18.16 13.27
CA GLY A 380 12.66 -17.94 12.34
C GLY A 380 12.98 -18.32 10.89
N GLY A 381 12.19 -17.86 9.96
CA GLY A 381 12.52 -17.90 8.53
C GLY A 381 13.88 -17.25 8.31
N SER A 382 14.04 -16.02 8.79
CA SER A 382 15.35 -15.44 9.14
C SER A 382 15.39 -15.14 10.65
N GLY A 383 16.54 -15.26 11.28
CA GLY A 383 16.70 -15.08 12.72
C GLY A 383 16.73 -13.62 13.15
N GLY A 384 16.23 -13.31 14.34
CA GLY A 384 16.38 -11.99 14.98
C GLY A 384 17.81 -11.72 15.43
N GLY A 385 18.22 -10.45 15.47
CA GLY A 385 19.51 -10.02 16.02
C GLY A 385 19.55 -10.16 17.54
N ALA A 386 20.72 -10.41 18.11
CA ALA A 386 20.93 -10.41 19.56
C ALA A 386 21.03 -8.98 20.11
N SER A 387 20.85 -8.81 21.40
CA SER A 387 21.09 -7.55 22.09
C SER A 387 22.08 -7.72 23.26
N GLY A 388 23.06 -6.82 23.36
CA GLY A 388 24.01 -6.77 24.48
C GLY A 388 23.46 -5.95 25.63
N TYR A 389 23.81 -6.38 26.87
CA TYR A 389 23.37 -5.70 28.08
C TYR A 389 24.52 -5.15 28.89
N ASN A 390 24.19 -4.19 29.80
CA ASN A 390 24.95 -3.20 30.54
C ASN A 390 26.30 -3.60 31.11
N ASP A 391 26.51 -4.77 31.66
CA ASP A 391 27.76 -5.11 32.41
C ASP A 391 28.29 -6.52 32.09
N ASN A 392 27.64 -7.25 31.20
CA ASN A 392 28.09 -8.58 30.81
C ASN A 392 28.68 -8.53 29.38
N ALA A 393 30.00 -8.49 29.32
CA ALA A 393 30.77 -8.64 28.09
C ALA A 393 30.70 -10.07 27.54
N GLY A 394 29.50 -10.66 27.51
CA GLY A 394 29.26 -11.97 26.92
C GLY A 394 28.87 -11.85 25.44
N THR A 395 29.21 -12.86 24.65
CA THR A 395 28.72 -13.00 23.30
C THR A 395 27.30 -13.59 23.35
N PHE A 396 26.32 -12.86 22.81
CA PHE A 396 24.96 -13.33 22.69
C PHE A 396 24.65 -13.62 21.21
N ASN A 397 24.06 -14.76 20.96
CA ASN A 397 23.82 -15.22 19.59
C ASN A 397 22.55 -14.62 19.00
N GLY A 398 22.65 -14.17 17.77
CA GLY A 398 21.47 -13.95 16.93
C GLY A 398 20.72 -15.27 16.69
N GLY A 399 19.43 -15.19 16.46
CA GLY A 399 18.58 -16.33 16.14
C GLY A 399 19.01 -17.00 14.84
N SER A 400 18.79 -18.30 14.73
CA SER A 400 19.05 -19.05 13.50
C SER A 400 17.98 -18.78 12.44
N GLY A 401 18.40 -18.72 11.18
CA GLY A 401 17.49 -18.78 10.04
C GLY A 401 17.15 -20.22 9.65
N THR A 402 16.00 -20.40 9.01
CA THR A 402 15.60 -21.68 8.43
C THR A 402 16.35 -21.90 7.11
N SER A 403 17.02 -23.05 6.99
CA SER A 403 17.77 -23.40 5.77
C SER A 403 16.91 -23.28 4.52
N GLY A 404 17.44 -22.64 3.48
CA GLY A 404 16.76 -22.39 2.22
C GLY A 404 15.73 -21.24 2.24
N GLN A 405 15.36 -20.71 3.42
CA GLN A 405 14.39 -19.63 3.56
C GLN A 405 15.00 -18.31 4.00
N GLY A 406 16.04 -18.33 4.86
CA GLY A 406 16.69 -17.14 5.33
C GLY A 406 17.92 -17.44 6.19
N PHE A 407 18.55 -16.38 6.67
CA PHE A 407 19.84 -16.41 7.36
C PHE A 407 19.70 -16.01 8.82
N ARG A 408 20.76 -16.28 9.61
CA ARG A 408 20.83 -15.92 11.01
C ARG A 408 20.79 -14.40 11.22
N GLY A 409 20.34 -13.98 12.38
CA GLY A 409 20.57 -12.64 12.89
C GLY A 409 22.02 -12.41 13.33
N GLY A 410 22.38 -11.15 13.51
CA GLY A 410 23.69 -10.73 14.02
C GLY A 410 23.84 -11.05 15.49
N ASN A 411 25.05 -11.45 15.90
CA ASN A 411 25.43 -11.63 17.31
C ASN A 411 25.65 -10.27 17.97
N SER A 412 25.52 -10.23 19.30
CA SER A 412 26.04 -9.15 20.15
C SER A 412 27.34 -9.61 20.78
N THR A 413 28.42 -8.85 20.59
CA THR A 413 29.78 -9.17 21.09
C THR A 413 30.30 -8.19 22.14
N ALA A 414 29.52 -7.17 22.48
CA ALA A 414 29.89 -6.15 23.45
C ALA A 414 28.65 -5.60 24.17
N ALA A 415 28.89 -5.05 25.38
CA ALA A 415 27.86 -4.35 26.13
C ALA A 415 27.27 -3.20 25.31
N TYR A 416 25.94 -3.04 25.38
CA TYR A 416 25.15 -2.00 24.69
C TYR A 416 25.09 -2.06 23.14
N TYR A 417 25.73 -3.03 22.50
CA TYR A 417 25.67 -3.19 21.06
C TYR A 417 24.70 -4.30 20.68
N SER A 418 23.93 -4.05 19.64
CA SER A 418 22.92 -4.98 19.17
C SER A 418 23.27 -5.50 17.79
N GLY A 419 22.91 -6.74 17.49
CA GLY A 419 23.00 -7.30 16.13
C GLY A 419 21.81 -6.89 15.26
N GLY A 420 21.99 -6.82 13.96
CA GLY A 420 20.90 -6.66 12.99
C GLY A 420 20.12 -7.98 12.79
N GLY A 421 18.85 -7.91 12.43
CA GLY A 421 18.06 -9.08 12.04
C GLY A 421 18.59 -9.73 10.76
N GLY A 422 18.49 -11.06 10.62
CA GLY A 422 18.79 -11.76 9.38
C GLY A 422 17.77 -11.45 8.30
N GLY A 423 18.18 -11.50 7.05
CA GLY A 423 17.31 -11.41 5.87
C GLY A 423 17.25 -12.73 5.11
N ALA A 424 16.38 -12.78 4.11
CA ALA A 424 16.18 -14.00 3.32
C ALA A 424 17.33 -14.35 2.37
N ASP A 425 18.31 -13.43 2.17
CA ASP A 425 19.47 -13.63 1.29
C ASP A 425 20.81 -13.29 1.96
N ALA A 426 20.78 -12.62 3.12
CA ALA A 426 22.01 -12.29 3.85
C ALA A 426 21.78 -12.35 5.37
N GLN A 427 22.84 -12.68 6.11
CA GLN A 427 22.82 -12.61 7.57
C GLN A 427 22.75 -11.15 8.06
N GLY A 428 22.21 -10.95 9.25
CA GLY A 428 22.31 -9.68 9.96
C GLY A 428 23.74 -9.40 10.38
N THR A 429 24.12 -8.12 10.42
CA THR A 429 25.47 -7.71 10.85
C THR A 429 25.64 -7.97 12.35
N ASP A 430 26.74 -8.62 12.71
CA ASP A 430 27.13 -8.77 14.11
C ASP A 430 27.41 -7.38 14.73
N SER A 431 27.25 -7.27 16.05
CA SER A 431 27.37 -5.99 16.75
C SER A 431 28.76 -5.38 16.58
N THR A 432 28.81 -4.35 15.79
CA THR A 432 29.90 -3.41 15.61
C THR A 432 29.33 -2.01 15.81
N ALA A 433 29.98 -0.97 15.33
CA ALA A 433 29.46 0.39 15.41
C ALA A 433 28.08 0.56 14.75
N ILE A 434 27.73 -0.25 13.74
CA ILE A 434 26.44 -0.17 13.00
C ILE A 434 25.95 -1.60 12.71
N ALA A 435 24.79 -1.96 13.25
CA ALA A 435 24.19 -3.28 13.12
C ALA A 435 23.08 -3.32 12.05
N ASN A 436 23.45 -3.41 10.79
CA ASN A 436 22.50 -3.42 9.69
C ASN A 436 21.74 -4.76 9.60
N GLY A 437 20.47 -4.68 9.19
CA GLY A 437 19.68 -5.84 8.82
C GLY A 437 20.19 -6.51 7.54
N GLY A 438 20.08 -7.83 7.47
CA GLY A 438 20.42 -8.63 6.31
C GLY A 438 19.47 -8.37 5.14
N SER A 439 19.98 -8.37 3.92
CA SER A 439 19.19 -8.19 2.71
C SER A 439 18.21 -9.34 2.49
N GLY A 440 17.03 -9.02 2.00
CA GLY A 440 16.04 -9.97 1.53
C GLY A 440 16.39 -10.56 0.17
N ARG A 441 15.60 -11.52 -0.28
CA ARG A 441 15.79 -12.25 -1.53
C ARG A 441 15.17 -11.53 -2.71
N LEU A 442 15.91 -11.40 -3.79
CA LEU A 442 15.45 -10.81 -5.04
C LEU A 442 14.48 -11.76 -5.77
N SER A 443 13.34 -11.24 -6.22
CA SER A 443 12.42 -11.94 -7.12
C SER A 443 11.86 -10.99 -8.18
N ARG A 444 11.63 -11.54 -9.39
CA ARG A 444 11.00 -10.87 -10.52
C ARG A 444 9.60 -11.41 -10.81
N ILE A 445 8.96 -12.04 -9.84
CA ILE A 445 7.65 -12.67 -10.02
C ILE A 445 6.56 -11.67 -10.43
N LEU A 446 6.70 -10.39 -10.06
CA LEU A 446 5.80 -9.29 -10.45
C LEU A 446 6.21 -8.59 -11.77
N GLY A 447 7.16 -9.15 -12.53
CA GLY A 447 7.64 -8.59 -13.79
C GLY A 447 8.80 -7.59 -13.65
N ARG A 448 9.05 -7.05 -12.47
CA ARG A 448 10.19 -6.19 -12.12
C ARG A 448 10.89 -6.69 -10.85
N PRO A 449 12.16 -6.29 -10.60
CA PRO A 449 12.90 -6.78 -9.44
C PRO A 449 12.40 -6.13 -8.15
N PHE A 450 12.11 -6.98 -7.15
CA PHE A 450 11.84 -6.59 -5.77
C PHE A 450 12.58 -7.51 -4.82
N TYR A 451 13.02 -6.97 -3.68
CA TYR A 451 13.55 -7.73 -2.57
C TYR A 451 12.45 -8.04 -1.55
N TRP A 452 12.53 -9.18 -0.87
CA TRP A 452 11.54 -9.72 0.05
C TRP A 452 12.21 -10.29 1.30
N GLY A 453 11.63 -10.05 2.48
CA GLY A 453 12.14 -10.62 3.71
C GLY A 453 13.44 -9.99 4.17
N GLY A 454 13.58 -8.66 4.11
CA GLY A 454 14.72 -7.94 4.67
C GLY A 454 14.69 -7.93 6.20
N GLY A 455 15.82 -8.07 6.87
CA GLY A 455 15.94 -7.99 8.32
C GLY A 455 15.90 -6.55 8.84
N GLY A 456 15.46 -6.34 10.07
CA GLY A 456 15.49 -5.03 10.74
C GLY A 456 16.90 -4.63 11.18
N GLY A 457 17.19 -3.32 11.24
CA GLY A 457 18.43 -2.79 11.82
C GLY A 457 18.43 -2.89 13.35
N GLY A 458 19.57 -3.17 13.98
CA GLY A 458 19.74 -3.12 15.42
C GLY A 458 19.88 -1.68 15.94
N ALA A 459 19.54 -1.45 17.21
CA ALA A 459 19.74 -0.16 17.86
C ALA A 459 21.24 0.15 18.07
N GLY A 460 21.62 1.42 17.93
CA GLY A 460 22.95 1.92 18.24
C GLY A 460 23.04 2.51 19.65
N TYR A 461 24.14 2.33 20.37
CA TYR A 461 24.35 2.93 21.72
C TYR A 461 24.97 4.32 21.67
N SER A 462 26.06 4.49 20.98
CA SER A 462 26.78 5.76 20.85
C SER A 462 26.97 6.17 19.38
N THR A 463 26.27 5.51 18.48
CA THR A 463 26.48 5.56 17.04
C THR A 463 25.15 5.59 16.31
N PHE A 464 25.21 5.43 15.01
CA PHE A 464 24.05 5.33 14.14
C PHE A 464 23.18 4.12 14.47
N GLY A 465 21.87 4.25 14.35
CA GLY A 465 20.99 3.09 14.25
C GLY A 465 21.29 2.32 12.96
N GLY A 466 21.22 0.98 13.03
CA GLY A 466 21.41 0.11 11.89
C GLY A 466 20.37 0.35 10.80
N ALA A 467 20.79 0.31 9.54
CA ALA A 467 19.84 0.35 8.42
C ALA A 467 19.04 -0.97 8.33
N GLY A 468 17.79 -0.89 7.94
CA GLY A 468 16.99 -2.05 7.58
C GLY A 468 17.51 -2.69 6.29
N GLY A 469 17.45 -4.01 6.19
CA GLY A 469 17.85 -4.76 5.01
C GLY A 469 16.91 -4.50 3.83
N ARG A 470 17.44 -4.51 2.60
CA ARG A 470 16.62 -4.45 1.37
C ARG A 470 15.49 -5.48 1.44
N GLY A 471 14.31 -5.14 0.99
CA GLY A 471 13.16 -6.03 1.12
C GLY A 471 12.27 -5.68 2.32
N GLY A 472 12.25 -4.41 2.73
CA GLY A 472 11.31 -3.85 3.69
C GLY A 472 11.74 -3.92 5.15
N GLY A 473 13.00 -4.17 5.49
CA GLY A 473 13.45 -4.13 6.90
C GLY A 473 13.30 -2.74 7.52
N GLY A 474 12.80 -2.63 8.75
CA GLY A 474 12.71 -1.39 9.53
C GLY A 474 14.09 -0.91 10.04
N ALA A 475 14.26 0.38 10.19
CA ALA A 475 15.52 0.96 10.69
C ALA A 475 15.67 0.85 12.21
N GLY A 476 16.87 0.60 12.71
CA GLY A 476 17.21 0.69 14.13
C GLY A 476 17.32 2.14 14.61
N ALA A 477 16.91 2.40 15.84
CA ALA A 477 17.00 3.71 16.45
C ALA A 477 18.42 4.03 16.94
N PRO A 478 18.92 5.26 16.77
CA PRO A 478 20.14 5.73 17.39
C PRO A 478 19.89 6.09 18.86
N ASN A 479 20.94 6.01 19.70
CA ASN A 479 20.82 6.32 21.15
C ASN A 479 21.36 7.70 21.55
N SER A 480 22.01 8.47 20.72
CA SER A 480 22.61 9.74 21.12
C SER A 480 22.67 10.81 20.04
N PHE A 481 22.69 12.03 20.54
CA PHE A 481 23.19 13.36 20.15
C PHE A 481 23.47 13.70 18.67
N ALA A 482 23.38 12.82 17.73
CA ALA A 482 23.74 13.10 16.35
C ALA A 482 22.57 12.84 15.41
N ASN A 483 22.51 13.62 14.34
CA ASN A 483 21.58 13.49 13.20
C ASN A 483 21.77 12.18 12.40
N ASN A 484 21.91 11.05 13.08
CA ASN A 484 22.41 9.80 12.54
C ASN A 484 21.29 8.75 12.54
N TYR A 485 20.39 8.86 11.57
CA TYR A 485 19.20 8.01 11.45
C TYR A 485 19.52 6.71 10.73
N GLY A 486 18.96 5.60 11.23
CA GLY A 486 18.85 4.39 10.45
C GLY A 486 17.87 4.61 9.29
N GLN A 487 18.19 4.08 8.13
CA GLN A 487 17.29 4.08 6.98
C GLN A 487 16.57 2.75 6.87
N GLY A 488 15.27 2.78 6.60
CA GLY A 488 14.48 1.58 6.31
C GLY A 488 14.91 0.93 5.00
N GLY A 489 14.77 -0.38 4.92
CA GLY A 489 15.11 -1.17 3.73
C GLY A 489 14.25 -0.81 2.54
N ARG A 490 14.89 -0.58 1.41
CA ARG A 490 14.30 -0.16 0.14
C ARG A 490 14.14 -1.34 -0.82
N ASP A 491 13.76 -1.05 -2.05
CA ASP A 491 13.67 -1.99 -3.18
C ASP A 491 12.65 -3.13 -2.99
N SER A 492 11.62 -2.90 -2.19
CA SER A 492 10.45 -3.76 -2.01
C SER A 492 9.18 -3.06 -2.49
N ILE A 493 8.05 -3.75 -2.49
CA ILE A 493 6.75 -3.12 -2.80
C ILE A 493 6.35 -2.08 -1.75
N GLU A 494 6.75 -2.31 -0.49
CA GLU A 494 6.61 -1.39 0.64
C GLU A 494 7.98 -1.27 1.33
N TRP A 495 8.37 -0.06 1.67
CA TRP A 495 9.65 0.17 2.34
C TRP A 495 9.53 0.00 3.84
N GLY A 496 10.60 -0.48 4.47
CA GLY A 496 10.73 -0.37 5.91
C GLY A 496 10.76 1.10 6.34
N ARG A 497 10.25 1.39 7.52
CA ARG A 497 10.25 2.76 8.03
C ARG A 497 11.64 3.19 8.47
N ASP A 498 11.96 4.42 8.12
CA ASP A 498 13.10 5.15 8.68
C ASP A 498 12.81 5.47 10.16
N THR A 499 13.84 5.64 10.98
CA THR A 499 13.66 6.19 12.32
C THR A 499 13.37 7.69 12.24
N LEU A 500 12.53 8.20 13.15
CA LEU A 500 12.18 9.62 13.18
C LEU A 500 13.37 10.49 13.58
N ASN A 501 13.40 11.73 13.07
CA ASN A 501 14.36 12.75 13.48
C ASN A 501 14.21 13.06 14.97
N GLY A 502 15.21 12.69 15.79
CA GLY A 502 15.33 13.21 17.15
C GLY A 502 15.79 14.67 17.12
N CYS A 503 15.39 15.48 18.12
CA CYS A 503 15.93 16.81 18.27
C CYS A 503 17.40 16.75 18.74
N THR A 504 18.26 17.64 18.22
CA THR A 504 19.66 17.76 18.69
C THR A 504 19.66 18.15 20.19
N GLY A 505 20.28 17.33 21.03
CA GLY A 505 20.39 17.57 22.47
C GLY A 505 19.20 17.10 23.32
N CYS A 506 18.20 16.44 22.73
CA CYS A 506 17.10 15.84 23.50
C CYS A 506 17.38 14.35 23.75
N TRP A 507 17.17 13.92 24.98
CA TRP A 507 17.07 12.50 25.36
C TRP A 507 15.70 11.99 24.86
N THR A 508 15.52 11.84 23.53
CA THR A 508 14.22 11.52 22.97
C THR A 508 14.02 10.03 22.81
N ASN A 509 12.81 9.61 23.10
CA ASN A 509 12.30 8.26 22.90
C ASN A 509 12.17 7.98 21.40
N LEU A 510 13.17 7.38 20.78
CA LEU A 510 13.13 7.03 19.37
C LEU A 510 12.69 5.58 19.19
N PRO A 511 11.48 5.38 18.63
CA PRO A 511 11.04 4.04 18.27
C PRO A 511 11.87 3.49 17.11
N GLY A 512 12.05 2.19 17.07
CA GLY A 512 12.52 1.49 15.89
C GLY A 512 11.52 1.61 14.74
N GLY A 513 11.99 1.58 13.51
CA GLY A 513 11.14 1.61 12.30
C GLY A 513 10.39 0.29 12.13
N ASP A 514 9.13 0.35 11.68
CA ASP A 514 8.37 -0.84 11.32
C ASP A 514 8.90 -1.47 10.03
N GLY A 515 8.77 -2.76 9.88
CA GLY A 515 8.98 -3.48 8.63
C GLY A 515 7.91 -3.14 7.60
N GLY A 516 8.26 -3.13 6.32
CA GLY A 516 7.35 -2.85 5.21
C GLY A 516 6.20 -3.88 5.14
N THR A 517 4.98 -3.43 5.05
CA THR A 517 3.79 -4.29 4.93
C THR A 517 3.86 -5.13 3.65
N ASN A 518 3.40 -6.37 3.69
CA ASN A 518 3.41 -7.30 2.55
C ASN A 518 4.80 -7.57 1.97
N THR A 519 5.86 -7.43 2.75
CA THR A 519 7.24 -7.69 2.32
C THR A 519 7.93 -8.76 3.14
N GLY A 520 7.37 -9.06 4.33
CA GLY A 520 8.04 -9.88 5.33
C GLY A 520 9.23 -9.17 6.00
N GLY A 521 9.30 -7.84 5.93
CA GLY A 521 10.39 -7.09 6.55
C GLY A 521 10.40 -7.17 8.07
N GLY A 522 11.56 -7.39 8.71
CA GLY A 522 11.71 -7.37 10.18
C GLY A 522 11.62 -5.95 10.74
N GLY A 523 11.15 -5.78 11.97
CA GLY A 523 11.13 -4.50 12.69
C GLY A 523 12.52 -4.05 13.16
N GLY A 524 12.76 -2.76 13.20
CA GLY A 524 14.03 -2.16 13.69
C GLY A 524 14.09 -1.99 15.20
N GLY A 525 15.28 -1.99 15.76
CA GLY A 525 15.56 -1.82 17.19
C GLY A 525 15.14 -0.46 17.76
N GLY A 526 14.43 -0.45 18.90
CA GLY A 526 14.22 0.74 19.72
C GLY A 526 15.47 1.12 20.52
N ALA A 527 15.68 2.41 20.82
CA ALA A 527 16.88 2.89 21.53
C ALA A 527 16.98 2.38 22.98
N HIS A 528 18.21 2.20 23.48
CA HIS A 528 18.50 1.52 24.76
C HIS A 528 18.20 2.33 26.03
N TYR A 529 18.08 3.66 26.02
CA TYR A 529 18.25 4.50 27.20
C TYR A 529 16.99 5.00 27.89
N ASN A 530 15.82 4.83 27.32
CA ASN A 530 14.57 5.38 27.88
C ASN A 530 13.43 4.37 27.94
N SER A 531 12.63 4.44 29.01
CA SER A 531 11.48 3.58 29.28
C SER A 531 10.32 3.67 28.27
N ASN A 532 10.36 4.63 27.35
CA ASN A 532 9.30 4.87 26.37
C ASN A 532 9.66 4.44 24.93
N ASN A 533 10.76 3.74 24.74
CA ASN A 533 11.20 3.32 23.42
C ASN A 533 10.45 2.07 22.98
N LYS A 534 9.77 2.17 21.84
CA LYS A 534 9.10 1.06 21.18
C LYS A 534 10.05 0.39 20.21
N GLY A 535 10.04 -0.93 20.19
CA GLY A 535 10.54 -1.67 19.05
C GLY A 535 9.61 -1.56 17.84
N GLY A 536 10.14 -1.66 16.63
CA GLY A 536 9.37 -1.70 15.40
C GLY A 536 8.58 -3.01 15.26
N ASN A 537 7.40 -2.94 14.65
CA ASN A 537 6.67 -4.13 14.26
C ASN A 537 7.31 -4.75 13.01
N GLY A 538 7.21 -6.06 12.84
CA GLY A 538 7.48 -6.71 11.56
C GLY A 538 6.38 -6.43 10.54
N GLY A 539 6.72 -6.42 9.26
CA GLY A 539 5.77 -6.34 8.16
C GLY A 539 5.08 -7.69 7.89
N SER A 540 3.82 -7.66 7.45
CA SER A 540 3.13 -8.87 7.03
C SER A 540 3.84 -9.56 5.86
N GLY A 541 3.61 -10.86 5.71
CA GLY A 541 4.02 -11.66 4.56
C GLY A 541 3.15 -11.41 3.33
N ILE A 542 3.40 -12.22 2.30
CA ILE A 542 2.64 -12.20 1.04
C ILE A 542 2.75 -13.57 0.34
N VAL A 543 1.73 -13.91 -0.44
CA VAL A 543 1.80 -15.04 -1.38
C VAL A 543 1.49 -14.56 -2.78
N ILE A 544 2.35 -14.92 -3.74
CA ILE A 544 2.19 -14.57 -5.14
C ILE A 544 2.25 -15.85 -5.98
N ILE A 545 1.29 -16.02 -6.87
CA ILE A 545 1.20 -17.12 -7.82
C ILE A 545 1.08 -16.53 -9.20
N ARG A 546 1.89 -16.98 -10.18
CA ARG A 546 1.72 -16.56 -11.57
C ARG A 546 1.77 -17.75 -12.53
N TYR A 547 1.10 -17.60 -13.64
CA TYR A 547 1.13 -18.57 -14.74
C TYR A 547 1.00 -17.87 -16.08
N LYS A 548 1.43 -18.58 -17.17
CA LYS A 548 1.28 -18.05 -18.53
C LYS A 548 -0.17 -18.11 -18.98
N LYS A 549 -0.64 -17.01 -19.55
CA LYS A 549 -1.92 -16.97 -20.28
C LYS A 549 -1.74 -17.73 -21.58
N LYS A 550 -2.67 -18.58 -21.92
CA LYS A 550 -2.78 -19.16 -23.26
C LYS A 550 -4.08 -18.72 -23.91
#